data_624ea480250d27ff75450cbce312cf89
#
_entry.id   624ea480250d27ff75450cbce312cf89
#
_cell.length_a   1.000
_cell.length_b   1.000
_cell.length_c   1.000
_cell.angle_alpha   90.00
_cell.angle_beta   90.00
_cell.angle_gamma   90.00
#
_symmetry.space_group_name_H-M   'P 1'
#
loop_
_entity.id
_entity.type
_entity.pdbx_description
1 polymer ?
#
loop_
_entity_poly.entity_id
_entity_poly.type
_entity_poly.pdbx_seq_one_letter_code
_entity_poly.pdbx_strand_id
1 'polypeptide(L)'
;MKVYHQVGHNYKWNIDSYNDGCGEGLILSPVNMDSDKLLALPEATRRNSFLDPQMYLLGTERASIGSYPFFPGNIKAGFSTTDLATANTQIAQLCTDYQVQAQMKYVVIPTRYLDATPSKYLEQMTSGFVMPFLDYKEQKGINTPYLLTVVVKQSILTTVELRDELLNWMTGIQGIAGFYLIFDNDFHTKQIKDFDYLRNALFFIHVLKMNAFEVHIGYTNTEGLLFSAAMPDSVSIGAYENLRNFRISRFETPDGKRKQGPNPRLYSTKLLQWMEYTYIQSMEQMVPDYQEYFDDSKYRPLMFEPDYKWHFTKPELYKHYFEVFSRQIGSLPANQAERIDNIKQQIQAAIARYREIKQNILLDDDSDDSHLPTWFNVLNAYQRSL
;
A
#
# COMPACT_ATOMS: atom_id res chain seq x y z
N MET A 1 -7.74 -0.01 13.50
CA MET A 1 -7.31 0.20 12.10
C MET A 1 -7.09 -1.16 11.46
N LYS A 2 -7.41 -1.31 10.18
CA LYS A 2 -7.32 -2.58 9.45
C LYS A 2 -6.02 -2.68 8.66
N VAL A 3 -5.58 -3.91 8.38
CA VAL A 3 -4.43 -4.19 7.50
C VAL A 3 -4.92 -5.05 6.34
N TYR A 4 -4.62 -4.63 5.11
CA TYR A 4 -4.93 -5.39 3.90
C TYR A 4 -3.66 -5.89 3.23
N HIS A 5 -3.71 -7.09 2.68
CA HIS A 5 -2.59 -7.64 1.91
C HIS A 5 -2.59 -7.08 0.48
N GLN A 6 -1.57 -6.30 0.11
CA GLN A 6 -1.33 -5.91 -1.28
C GLN A 6 -0.84 -7.12 -2.07
N VAL A 7 -1.70 -7.64 -2.93
CA VAL A 7 -1.44 -8.89 -3.67
C VAL A 7 -0.44 -8.65 -4.81
N GLY A 8 0.50 -9.57 -4.96
CA GLY A 8 1.54 -9.52 -5.98
C GLY A 8 1.79 -10.88 -6.65
N HIS A 9 2.97 -11.04 -7.26
CA HIS A 9 3.33 -12.26 -7.97
C HIS A 9 3.18 -13.52 -7.10
N ASN A 10 3.60 -13.45 -5.83
CA ASN A 10 3.47 -14.56 -4.88
C ASN A 10 2.19 -14.44 -4.03
N TYR A 11 1.06 -14.15 -4.67
CA TYR A 11 -0.23 -13.93 -4.00
C TYR A 11 -0.66 -15.07 -3.06
N LYS A 12 -0.20 -16.30 -3.29
CA LYS A 12 -0.46 -17.43 -2.40
C LYS A 12 0.03 -17.18 -0.97
N TRP A 13 1.16 -16.50 -0.79
CA TRP A 13 1.68 -16.16 0.55
C TRP A 13 0.74 -15.21 1.29
N ASN A 14 0.16 -14.25 0.56
CA ASN A 14 -0.84 -13.32 1.12
C ASN A 14 -2.12 -14.06 1.50
N ILE A 15 -2.63 -14.95 0.62
CA ILE A 15 -3.83 -15.76 0.86
C ILE A 15 -3.63 -16.69 2.06
N ASP A 16 -2.50 -17.41 2.13
CA ASP A 16 -2.18 -18.28 3.24
C ASP A 16 -2.16 -17.51 4.57
N SER A 17 -1.47 -16.34 4.61
CA SER A 17 -1.40 -15.51 5.81
C SER A 17 -2.75 -14.95 6.21
N TYR A 18 -3.57 -14.52 5.25
CA TYR A 18 -4.95 -14.10 5.51
C TYR A 18 -5.79 -15.26 6.10
N ASN A 19 -5.68 -16.47 5.54
CA ASN A 19 -6.37 -17.65 6.05
C ASN A 19 -5.90 -18.05 7.46
N ASP A 20 -4.66 -17.74 7.80
CA ASP A 20 -4.08 -17.89 9.13
C ASP A 20 -4.51 -16.77 10.12
N GLY A 21 -5.39 -15.86 9.70
CA GLY A 21 -5.93 -14.77 10.52
C GLY A 21 -5.07 -13.50 10.53
N CYS A 22 -4.10 -13.37 9.64
CA CYS A 22 -3.31 -12.14 9.50
C CYS A 22 -4.00 -11.17 8.52
N GLY A 23 -4.36 -9.98 9.01
CA GLY A 23 -5.02 -8.95 8.21
C GLY A 23 -6.52 -9.16 8.02
N GLU A 24 -7.18 -8.18 7.41
CA GLU A 24 -8.65 -8.13 7.26
C GLU A 24 -9.15 -8.56 5.88
N GLY A 25 -8.27 -8.61 4.88
CA GLY A 25 -8.60 -8.94 3.51
C GLY A 25 -7.45 -8.68 2.54
N LEU A 26 -7.76 -8.78 1.26
CA LEU A 26 -6.80 -8.65 0.17
C LEU A 26 -7.12 -7.43 -0.69
N ILE A 27 -6.10 -6.72 -1.18
CA ILE A 27 -6.19 -5.81 -2.30
C ILE A 27 -5.76 -6.61 -3.52
N LEU A 28 -6.74 -7.04 -4.32
CA LEU A 28 -6.54 -7.96 -5.44
C LEU A 28 -5.99 -7.22 -6.66
N SER A 29 -5.12 -7.88 -7.42
CA SER A 29 -4.29 -7.25 -8.45
C SER A 29 -4.43 -7.97 -9.80
N PRO A 30 -5.12 -7.38 -10.79
CA PRO A 30 -5.23 -7.92 -12.15
C PRO A 30 -3.88 -8.19 -12.84
N VAL A 31 -2.86 -7.39 -12.54
CA VAL A 31 -1.50 -7.59 -13.06
C VAL A 31 -0.88 -8.93 -12.63
N ASN A 32 -1.32 -9.48 -11.50
CA ASN A 32 -0.70 -10.67 -10.90
C ASN A 32 -1.63 -11.88 -10.80
N MET A 33 -2.93 -11.69 -11.00
CA MET A 33 -3.94 -12.75 -10.85
C MET A 33 -4.95 -12.66 -11.97
N ASP A 34 -5.14 -13.74 -12.72
CA ASP A 34 -6.16 -13.82 -13.75
C ASP A 34 -7.58 -13.80 -13.13
N SER A 35 -8.55 -13.34 -13.88
CA SER A 35 -9.95 -13.25 -13.46
C SER A 35 -10.50 -14.57 -12.91
N ASP A 36 -10.23 -15.70 -13.58
CA ASP A 36 -10.70 -17.01 -13.13
C ASP A 36 -10.14 -17.41 -11.76
N LYS A 37 -8.86 -17.12 -11.51
CA LYS A 37 -8.22 -17.37 -10.21
C LYS A 37 -8.81 -16.50 -9.10
N LEU A 38 -9.14 -15.24 -9.45
CA LEU A 38 -9.81 -14.33 -8.51
C LEU A 38 -11.21 -14.84 -8.15
N LEU A 39 -11.99 -15.22 -9.15
CA LEU A 39 -13.36 -15.75 -8.94
C LEU A 39 -13.36 -17.10 -8.22
N ALA A 40 -12.27 -17.89 -8.33
CA ALA A 40 -12.09 -19.14 -7.61
C ALA A 40 -11.75 -18.96 -6.12
N LEU A 41 -11.42 -17.74 -5.65
CA LEU A 41 -11.25 -17.48 -4.22
C LEU A 41 -12.57 -17.74 -3.47
N PRO A 42 -12.50 -18.23 -2.22
CA PRO A 42 -13.70 -18.38 -1.38
C PRO A 42 -14.50 -17.07 -1.31
N GLU A 43 -15.82 -17.17 -1.35
CA GLU A 43 -16.72 -16.00 -1.28
C GLU A 43 -16.43 -15.14 -0.04
N ALA A 44 -16.21 -15.75 1.12
CA ALA A 44 -15.87 -15.03 2.34
C ALA A 44 -14.58 -14.20 2.19
N THR A 45 -13.58 -14.73 1.47
CA THR A 45 -12.34 -13.98 1.16
C THR A 45 -12.64 -12.80 0.26
N ARG A 46 -13.43 -13.00 -0.81
CA ARG A 46 -13.80 -11.92 -1.74
C ARG A 46 -14.59 -10.81 -1.05
N ARG A 47 -15.56 -11.16 -0.20
CA ARG A 47 -16.38 -10.20 0.57
C ARG A 47 -15.61 -9.36 1.56
N ASN A 48 -14.45 -9.82 2.00
CA ASN A 48 -13.54 -9.06 2.86
C ASN A 48 -12.47 -8.29 2.07
N SER A 49 -12.39 -8.49 0.76
CA SER A 49 -11.37 -7.96 -0.13
C SER A 49 -11.94 -6.93 -1.11
N PHE A 50 -11.07 -6.17 -1.74
CA PHE A 50 -11.44 -5.31 -2.86
C PHE A 50 -10.42 -5.43 -4.00
N LEU A 51 -10.84 -5.06 -5.19
CA LEU A 51 -10.02 -5.10 -6.39
C LEU A 51 -9.41 -3.71 -6.61
N ASP A 52 -8.08 -3.64 -6.78
CA ASP A 52 -7.44 -2.50 -7.44
C ASP A 52 -7.51 -2.75 -8.95
N PRO A 53 -8.34 -2.03 -9.74
CA PRO A 53 -8.50 -2.35 -11.16
C PRO A 53 -7.23 -2.14 -11.99
N GLN A 54 -6.25 -1.40 -11.48
CA GLN A 54 -4.91 -1.18 -12.07
C GLN A 54 -4.93 -0.65 -13.51
N MET A 55 -5.86 0.26 -13.80
CA MET A 55 -5.95 0.95 -15.07
C MET A 55 -5.00 2.15 -15.19
N TYR A 56 -3.89 2.11 -14.46
CA TYR A 56 -2.90 3.19 -14.44
C TYR A 56 -2.31 3.47 -15.82
N LEU A 57 -2.09 2.42 -16.61
CA LEU A 57 -1.64 2.49 -18.00
C LEU A 57 -2.64 1.78 -18.91
N LEU A 58 -3.43 2.54 -19.65
CA LEU A 58 -4.52 2.02 -20.48
C LEU A 58 -4.06 1.13 -21.64
N GLY A 59 -2.83 1.31 -22.09
CA GLY A 59 -2.23 0.56 -23.21
C GLY A 59 -1.27 -0.56 -22.78
N THR A 60 -1.27 -0.99 -21.51
CA THR A 60 -0.40 -2.08 -21.08
C THR A 60 -0.81 -3.44 -21.68
N GLU A 61 0.14 -4.26 -22.05
CA GLU A 61 -0.06 -5.59 -22.67
C GLU A 61 0.30 -6.74 -21.71
N ARG A 62 -0.06 -6.62 -20.43
CA ARG A 62 0.14 -7.72 -19.48
C ARG A 62 -0.93 -8.79 -19.63
N ALA A 63 -0.51 -10.06 -19.80
CA ALA A 63 -1.41 -11.17 -20.13
C ALA A 63 -2.56 -11.36 -19.13
N SER A 64 -2.30 -11.26 -17.82
CA SER A 64 -3.32 -11.48 -16.79
C SER A 64 -4.41 -10.40 -16.80
N ILE A 65 -4.07 -9.16 -17.13
CA ILE A 65 -5.03 -8.06 -17.27
C ILE A 65 -6.05 -8.33 -18.38
N GLY A 66 -5.61 -8.96 -19.48
CA GLY A 66 -6.47 -9.31 -20.61
C GLY A 66 -7.61 -10.28 -20.26
N SER A 67 -7.57 -10.94 -19.10
CA SER A 67 -8.68 -11.79 -18.62
C SER A 67 -9.85 -11.01 -18.01
N TYR A 68 -9.70 -9.69 -17.78
CA TYR A 68 -10.73 -8.87 -17.16
C TYR A 68 -11.57 -8.13 -18.21
N PRO A 69 -12.90 -8.26 -18.20
CA PRO A 69 -13.76 -7.71 -19.26
C PRO A 69 -13.72 -6.19 -19.37
N PHE A 70 -13.44 -5.50 -18.28
CA PHE A 70 -13.40 -4.04 -18.23
C PHE A 70 -12.08 -3.43 -18.72
N PHE A 71 -11.07 -4.26 -19.01
CA PHE A 71 -9.77 -3.70 -19.41
C PHE A 71 -9.86 -3.10 -20.83
N PRO A 72 -9.32 -1.89 -21.05
CA PRO A 72 -9.49 -1.16 -22.31
C PRO A 72 -9.13 -1.95 -23.56
N GLY A 73 -8.06 -2.77 -23.52
CA GLY A 73 -7.64 -3.61 -24.64
C GLY A 73 -8.67 -4.65 -25.07
N ASN A 74 -9.60 -5.05 -24.19
CA ASN A 74 -10.72 -5.95 -24.52
C ASN A 74 -11.90 -5.22 -25.14
N ILE A 75 -12.02 -3.91 -24.93
CA ILE A 75 -13.07 -3.07 -25.52
C ILE A 75 -12.68 -2.67 -26.95
N LYS A 76 -11.42 -2.29 -27.14
CA LYS A 76 -10.88 -1.88 -28.45
C LYS A 76 -9.40 -2.24 -28.52
N ALA A 77 -9.00 -2.99 -29.56
CA ALA A 77 -7.60 -3.22 -29.84
C ALA A 77 -6.85 -1.91 -30.12
N GLY A 78 -5.67 -1.75 -29.54
CA GLY A 78 -4.89 -0.52 -29.65
C GLY A 78 -5.53 0.68 -28.94
N PHE A 79 -6.25 0.44 -27.85
CA PHE A 79 -6.91 1.49 -27.05
C PHE A 79 -5.92 2.56 -26.65
N SER A 80 -6.32 3.82 -26.88
CA SER A 80 -5.54 5.02 -26.56
C SER A 80 -6.30 5.94 -25.60
N THR A 81 -5.62 6.96 -25.13
CA THR A 81 -6.21 7.96 -24.22
C THR A 81 -7.39 8.72 -24.87
N THR A 82 -7.37 8.89 -26.21
CA THR A 82 -8.45 9.54 -26.94
C THR A 82 -9.72 8.70 -27.00
N ASP A 83 -9.60 7.37 -26.88
CA ASP A 83 -10.74 6.46 -26.88
C ASP A 83 -11.49 6.47 -25.54
N LEU A 84 -10.85 6.95 -24.47
CA LEU A 84 -11.44 6.96 -23.13
C LEU A 84 -12.76 7.77 -23.11
N ALA A 85 -12.80 8.90 -23.79
CA ALA A 85 -13.99 9.76 -23.81
C ALA A 85 -15.23 9.07 -24.40
N THR A 86 -15.05 8.08 -25.28
CA THR A 86 -16.14 7.33 -25.91
C THR A 86 -16.44 6.01 -25.22
N ALA A 87 -15.47 5.45 -24.50
CA ALA A 87 -15.57 4.13 -23.84
C ALA A 87 -15.77 4.19 -22.32
N ASN A 88 -15.69 5.37 -21.70
CA ASN A 88 -15.74 5.54 -20.25
C ASN A 88 -16.99 4.93 -19.60
N THR A 89 -18.17 5.10 -20.23
CA THR A 89 -19.42 4.50 -19.75
C THR A 89 -19.37 2.98 -19.79
N GLN A 90 -18.87 2.40 -20.89
CA GLN A 90 -18.73 0.94 -21.01
C GLN A 90 -17.71 0.38 -20.01
N ILE A 91 -16.59 1.07 -19.79
CA ILE A 91 -15.61 0.71 -18.78
C ILE A 91 -16.24 0.73 -17.40
N ALA A 92 -16.99 1.78 -17.06
CA ALA A 92 -17.66 1.89 -15.77
C ALA A 92 -18.66 0.75 -15.53
N GLN A 93 -19.47 0.41 -16.54
CA GLN A 93 -20.43 -0.70 -16.48
C GLN A 93 -19.70 -2.04 -16.24
N LEU A 94 -18.77 -2.39 -17.13
CA LEU A 94 -18.07 -3.68 -17.06
C LEU A 94 -17.24 -3.82 -15.78
N CYS A 95 -16.56 -2.75 -15.33
CA CYS A 95 -15.74 -2.76 -14.12
C CYS A 95 -16.61 -2.88 -12.86
N THR A 96 -17.73 -2.17 -12.82
CA THR A 96 -18.68 -2.25 -11.70
C THR A 96 -19.33 -3.64 -11.64
N ASP A 97 -19.89 -4.12 -12.76
CA ASP A 97 -20.56 -5.42 -12.83
C ASP A 97 -19.63 -6.55 -12.40
N TYR A 98 -18.37 -6.52 -12.86
CA TYR A 98 -17.38 -7.49 -12.47
C TYR A 98 -17.16 -7.51 -10.95
N GLN A 99 -16.95 -6.36 -10.33
CA GLN A 99 -16.68 -6.26 -8.89
C GLN A 99 -17.90 -6.66 -8.05
N VAL A 100 -19.11 -6.28 -8.49
CA VAL A 100 -20.38 -6.66 -7.84
C VAL A 100 -20.62 -8.17 -7.96
N GLN A 101 -20.45 -8.75 -9.15
CA GLN A 101 -20.61 -10.19 -9.38
C GLN A 101 -19.57 -11.01 -8.61
N ALA A 102 -18.35 -10.50 -8.50
CA ALA A 102 -17.31 -11.10 -7.67
C ALA A 102 -17.58 -10.93 -6.16
N GLN A 103 -18.63 -10.20 -5.77
CA GLN A 103 -19.01 -9.94 -4.37
C GLN A 103 -17.87 -9.26 -3.58
N MET A 104 -17.21 -8.28 -4.19
CA MET A 104 -16.20 -7.50 -3.51
C MET A 104 -16.79 -6.59 -2.44
N LYS A 105 -16.01 -6.30 -1.41
CA LYS A 105 -16.39 -5.41 -0.31
C LYS A 105 -16.72 -3.99 -0.79
N TYR A 106 -15.96 -3.51 -1.75
CA TYR A 106 -16.11 -2.21 -2.38
C TYR A 106 -16.11 -2.35 -3.90
N VAL A 107 -16.78 -1.45 -4.58
CA VAL A 107 -16.50 -1.15 -5.99
C VAL A 107 -15.42 -0.07 -6.02
N VAL A 108 -14.28 -0.37 -6.59
CA VAL A 108 -13.18 0.59 -6.72
C VAL A 108 -13.23 1.23 -8.09
N ILE A 109 -13.41 2.55 -8.12
CA ILE A 109 -13.30 3.37 -9.32
C ILE A 109 -11.81 3.50 -9.66
N PRO A 110 -11.38 3.09 -10.86
CA PRO A 110 -9.98 3.17 -11.26
C PRO A 110 -9.52 4.62 -11.49
N THR A 111 -8.23 4.78 -11.57
CA THR A 111 -7.58 5.98 -12.07
C THR A 111 -6.56 5.63 -13.13
N ARG A 112 -6.17 6.60 -13.95
CA ARG A 112 -5.00 6.49 -14.81
C ARG A 112 -3.84 7.28 -14.23
N TYR A 113 -2.64 6.79 -14.48
CA TYR A 113 -1.42 7.49 -14.11
C TYR A 113 -1.03 8.47 -15.21
N LEU A 114 -0.58 9.65 -14.82
CA LEU A 114 -0.04 10.68 -15.71
C LEU A 114 1.31 11.15 -15.17
N ASP A 115 2.33 11.21 -16.02
CA ASP A 115 3.68 11.66 -15.63
C ASP A 115 3.69 13.12 -15.17
N ALA A 116 2.90 13.95 -15.81
CA ALA A 116 2.65 15.35 -15.41
C ALA A 116 1.17 15.57 -15.17
N THR A 117 0.83 16.44 -14.23
CA THR A 117 -0.56 16.82 -13.97
C THR A 117 -0.97 17.90 -14.98
N PRO A 118 -1.83 17.60 -15.98
CA PRO A 118 -2.29 18.61 -16.93
C PRO A 118 -3.24 19.59 -16.25
N SER A 119 -3.37 20.78 -16.79
CA SER A 119 -4.23 21.85 -16.25
C SER A 119 -5.71 21.48 -16.07
N LYS A 120 -6.18 20.43 -16.77
CA LYS A 120 -7.56 19.90 -16.67
C LYS A 120 -7.62 18.50 -16.09
N TYR A 121 -6.63 18.13 -15.29
CA TYR A 121 -6.53 16.76 -14.74
C TYR A 121 -7.78 16.37 -13.96
N LEU A 122 -8.21 17.22 -13.04
CA LEU A 122 -9.38 16.96 -12.18
C LEU A 122 -10.69 16.91 -12.97
N GLU A 123 -10.86 17.77 -13.98
CA GLU A 123 -12.00 17.71 -14.91
C GLU A 123 -12.01 16.39 -15.69
N GLN A 124 -10.85 15.95 -16.18
CA GLN A 124 -10.71 14.68 -16.91
C GLN A 124 -10.97 13.47 -16.00
N MET A 125 -10.51 13.51 -14.75
CA MET A 125 -10.82 12.46 -13.79
C MET A 125 -12.30 12.41 -13.47
N THR A 126 -12.94 13.57 -13.28
CA THR A 126 -14.38 13.66 -13.04
C THR A 126 -15.18 13.08 -14.20
N SER A 127 -14.96 13.57 -15.42
CA SER A 127 -15.73 13.16 -16.60
C SER A 127 -15.38 11.75 -17.12
N GLY A 128 -14.12 11.34 -16.98
CA GLY A 128 -13.63 10.06 -17.51
C GLY A 128 -13.84 8.87 -16.59
N PHE A 129 -13.85 9.08 -15.29
CA PHE A 129 -13.95 7.99 -14.31
C PHE A 129 -15.05 8.22 -13.27
N VAL A 130 -15.07 9.36 -12.55
CA VAL A 130 -15.98 9.53 -11.42
C VAL A 130 -17.44 9.48 -11.86
N MET A 131 -17.84 10.37 -12.77
CA MET A 131 -19.24 10.48 -13.19
C MET A 131 -19.77 9.20 -13.85
N PRO A 132 -19.08 8.56 -14.81
CA PRO A 132 -19.60 7.33 -15.43
C PRO A 132 -19.89 6.21 -14.43
N PHE A 133 -19.07 6.07 -13.39
CA PHE A 133 -19.29 5.06 -12.35
C PHE A 133 -20.45 5.42 -11.42
N LEU A 134 -20.59 6.70 -11.06
CA LEU A 134 -21.66 7.14 -10.17
C LEU A 134 -23.02 7.15 -10.89
N ASP A 135 -23.07 7.57 -12.15
CA ASP A 135 -24.28 7.50 -12.98
C ASP A 135 -24.75 6.04 -13.13
N TYR A 136 -23.82 5.11 -13.35
CA TYR A 136 -24.16 3.70 -13.45
C TYR A 136 -24.61 3.10 -12.11
N LYS A 137 -23.95 3.51 -11.01
CA LYS A 137 -24.36 3.16 -9.63
C LYS A 137 -25.83 3.53 -9.38
N GLU A 138 -26.19 4.78 -9.69
CA GLU A 138 -27.54 5.31 -9.54
C GLU A 138 -28.54 4.59 -10.44
N GLN A 139 -28.22 4.47 -11.73
CA GLN A 139 -29.06 3.80 -12.73
C GLN A 139 -29.41 2.37 -12.33
N LYS A 140 -28.48 1.64 -11.72
CA LYS A 140 -28.65 0.22 -11.32
C LYS A 140 -29.08 0.04 -9.88
N GLY A 141 -29.12 1.09 -9.08
CA GLY A 141 -29.44 1.01 -7.64
C GLY A 141 -28.42 0.18 -6.86
N ILE A 142 -27.13 0.31 -7.17
CA ILE A 142 -26.05 -0.48 -6.54
C ILE A 142 -25.78 0.02 -5.13
N ASN A 143 -25.96 -0.86 -4.13
CA ASN A 143 -25.75 -0.53 -2.72
C ASN A 143 -24.31 -0.74 -2.23
N THR A 144 -23.48 -1.50 -2.96
CA THR A 144 -22.08 -1.70 -2.60
C THR A 144 -21.38 -0.35 -2.51
N PRO A 145 -20.61 -0.07 -1.43
CA PRO A 145 -19.91 1.20 -1.28
C PRO A 145 -18.80 1.36 -2.31
N TYR A 146 -18.60 2.59 -2.80
CA TYR A 146 -17.60 2.91 -3.81
C TYR A 146 -16.39 3.60 -3.19
N LEU A 147 -15.20 3.18 -3.60
CA LEU A 147 -13.93 3.87 -3.33
C LEU A 147 -13.39 4.47 -4.64
N LEU A 148 -12.85 5.68 -4.59
CA LEU A 148 -12.12 6.25 -5.70
C LEU A 148 -10.63 6.05 -5.52
N THR A 149 -9.95 5.47 -6.51
CA THR A 149 -8.48 5.39 -6.53
C THR A 149 -7.89 6.76 -6.83
N VAL A 150 -6.98 7.25 -5.98
CA VAL A 150 -6.23 8.48 -6.20
C VAL A 150 -4.75 8.22 -6.01
N VAL A 151 -3.94 8.49 -7.03
CA VAL A 151 -2.48 8.47 -6.95
C VAL A 151 -2.00 9.88 -6.65
N VAL A 152 -1.49 10.07 -5.44
CA VAL A 152 -0.98 11.37 -4.97
C VAL A 152 0.52 11.40 -5.17
N LYS A 153 0.96 12.16 -6.16
CA LYS A 153 2.39 12.33 -6.45
C LYS A 153 3.09 13.17 -5.39
N GLN A 154 4.37 12.91 -5.19
CA GLN A 154 5.21 13.70 -4.29
C GLN A 154 5.13 15.19 -4.61
N SER A 155 5.21 15.59 -5.89
CA SER A 155 5.14 17.00 -6.32
C SER A 155 3.81 17.67 -5.96
N ILE A 156 2.71 16.94 -6.02
CA ILE A 156 1.39 17.44 -5.60
C ILE A 156 1.36 17.57 -4.07
N LEU A 157 1.81 16.55 -3.37
CA LEU A 157 1.76 16.49 -1.91
C LEU A 157 2.59 17.59 -1.24
N THR A 158 3.75 17.92 -1.82
CA THR A 158 4.68 18.92 -1.27
C THR A 158 4.43 20.36 -1.75
N THR A 159 3.57 20.57 -2.75
CA THR A 159 3.14 21.89 -3.22
C THR A 159 1.78 22.23 -2.62
N VAL A 160 1.73 23.27 -1.79
CA VAL A 160 0.52 23.60 -1.00
C VAL A 160 -0.68 23.83 -1.89
N GLU A 161 -0.54 24.61 -2.95
CA GLU A 161 -1.62 24.95 -3.87
C GLU A 161 -2.19 23.72 -4.58
N LEU A 162 -1.32 22.84 -5.08
CA LEU A 162 -1.73 21.61 -5.77
C LEU A 162 -2.36 20.60 -4.81
N ARG A 163 -1.82 20.49 -3.60
CA ARG A 163 -2.35 19.61 -2.56
C ARG A 163 -3.75 20.06 -2.16
N ASP A 164 -3.94 21.34 -1.90
CA ASP A 164 -5.20 21.90 -1.45
C ASP A 164 -6.25 21.90 -2.57
N GLU A 165 -5.87 22.12 -3.83
CA GLU A 165 -6.72 21.94 -5.01
C GLU A 165 -7.22 20.49 -5.12
N LEU A 166 -6.31 19.51 -4.99
CA LEU A 166 -6.69 18.09 -5.02
C LEU A 166 -7.62 17.74 -3.86
N LEU A 167 -7.32 18.18 -2.64
CA LEU A 167 -8.17 17.92 -1.45
C LEU A 167 -9.56 18.55 -1.62
N ASN A 168 -9.65 19.78 -2.12
CA ASN A 168 -10.93 20.45 -2.37
C ASN A 168 -11.76 19.68 -3.40
N TRP A 169 -11.14 19.21 -4.49
CA TRP A 169 -11.81 18.36 -5.46
C TRP A 169 -12.29 17.05 -4.84
N MET A 170 -11.43 16.34 -4.11
CA MET A 170 -11.78 15.06 -3.49
C MET A 170 -12.93 15.21 -2.50
N THR A 171 -12.88 16.20 -1.62
CA THR A 171 -13.92 16.42 -0.60
C THR A 171 -15.24 16.91 -1.17
N GLY A 172 -15.24 17.42 -2.41
CA GLY A 172 -16.45 17.78 -3.16
C GLY A 172 -17.19 16.61 -3.81
N ILE A 173 -16.56 15.42 -3.93
CA ILE A 173 -17.17 14.26 -4.59
C ILE A 173 -18.24 13.64 -3.69
N GLN A 174 -19.46 13.57 -4.21
CA GLN A 174 -20.58 12.91 -3.54
C GLN A 174 -20.78 11.49 -4.07
N GLY A 175 -21.44 10.63 -3.30
CA GLY A 175 -21.85 9.29 -3.76
C GLY A 175 -20.79 8.18 -3.59
N ILE A 176 -19.57 8.50 -3.11
CA ILE A 176 -18.54 7.53 -2.75
C ILE A 176 -18.45 7.37 -1.22
N ALA A 177 -17.95 6.23 -0.77
CA ALA A 177 -17.68 5.99 0.65
C ALA A 177 -16.32 6.56 1.08
N GLY A 178 -15.36 6.62 0.14
CA GLY A 178 -14.02 7.09 0.45
C GLY A 178 -13.02 6.85 -0.69
N PHE A 179 -11.76 6.73 -0.29
CA PHE A 179 -10.64 6.71 -1.23
C PHE A 179 -9.71 5.51 -1.00
N TYR A 180 -9.26 4.93 -2.11
CA TYR A 180 -8.08 4.09 -2.15
C TYR A 180 -6.90 4.98 -2.55
N LEU A 181 -6.10 5.38 -1.56
CA LEU A 181 -4.97 6.29 -1.74
C LEU A 181 -3.68 5.54 -2.03
N ILE A 182 -2.92 6.08 -2.97
CA ILE A 182 -1.59 5.60 -3.32
C ILE A 182 -0.66 6.81 -3.32
N PHE A 183 0.33 6.81 -2.43
CA PHE A 183 1.34 7.85 -2.40
C PHE A 183 2.51 7.44 -3.30
N ASP A 184 2.65 8.15 -4.44
CA ASP A 184 3.73 7.95 -5.40
C ASP A 184 4.88 8.90 -5.10
N ASN A 185 6.08 8.32 -4.94
CA ASN A 185 7.29 9.07 -4.61
C ASN A 185 8.52 8.49 -5.33
N ASP A 186 9.54 9.31 -5.51
CA ASP A 186 10.79 8.95 -6.18
C ASP A 186 11.95 8.65 -5.20
N PHE A 187 11.65 8.42 -3.92
CA PHE A 187 12.70 8.10 -2.94
C PHE A 187 13.34 6.76 -3.25
N HIS A 188 14.67 6.72 -3.20
CA HIS A 188 15.46 5.51 -3.45
C HIS A 188 15.84 4.77 -2.17
N THR A 189 15.54 5.33 -1.00
CA THR A 189 15.82 4.70 0.30
C THR A 189 14.74 3.69 0.66
N LYS A 190 15.11 2.66 1.46
CA LYS A 190 14.16 1.66 1.97
C LYS A 190 13.12 2.27 2.90
N GLN A 191 13.47 3.38 3.57
CA GLN A 191 12.59 4.12 4.46
C GLN A 191 12.47 5.57 3.99
N ILE A 192 11.29 6.13 4.09
CA ILE A 192 11.06 7.54 3.75
C ILE A 192 11.59 8.41 4.88
N LYS A 193 12.53 9.32 4.55
CA LYS A 193 13.21 10.22 5.48
C LYS A 193 12.84 11.69 5.27
N ASP A 194 12.00 12.00 4.27
CA ASP A 194 11.61 13.38 3.94
C ASP A 194 10.52 13.87 4.90
N PHE A 195 10.87 14.89 5.68
CA PHE A 195 10.00 15.46 6.70
C PHE A 195 8.72 16.09 6.11
N ASP A 196 8.88 16.91 5.07
CA ASP A 196 7.75 17.64 4.49
C ASP A 196 6.78 16.72 3.76
N TYR A 197 7.32 15.73 3.06
CA TYR A 197 6.50 14.69 2.44
C TYR A 197 5.65 13.94 3.48
N LEU A 198 6.27 13.42 4.53
CA LEU A 198 5.58 12.64 5.55
C LEU A 198 4.57 13.48 6.33
N ARG A 199 4.92 14.73 6.69
CA ARG A 199 4.01 15.66 7.36
C ARG A 199 2.79 15.96 6.49
N ASN A 200 3.00 16.23 5.21
CA ASN A 200 1.91 16.54 4.28
C ASN A 200 1.05 15.31 3.98
N ALA A 201 1.63 14.09 3.96
CA ALA A 201 0.85 12.86 3.85
C ALA A 201 -0.08 12.67 5.06
N LEU A 202 0.41 12.88 6.28
CA LEU A 202 -0.43 12.84 7.48
C LEU A 202 -1.55 13.88 7.44
N PHE A 203 -1.24 15.12 7.05
CA PHE A 203 -2.23 16.17 6.87
C PHE A 203 -3.29 15.80 5.83
N PHE A 204 -2.87 15.25 4.69
CA PHE A 204 -3.75 14.83 3.60
C PHE A 204 -4.75 13.76 4.07
N ILE A 205 -4.26 12.72 4.75
CA ILE A 205 -5.10 11.67 5.33
C ILE A 205 -6.07 12.28 6.36
N HIS A 206 -5.57 13.14 7.24
CA HIS A 206 -6.35 13.79 8.28
C HIS A 206 -7.53 14.58 7.73
N VAL A 207 -7.30 15.41 6.70
CA VAL A 207 -8.36 16.21 6.05
C VAL A 207 -9.47 15.31 5.51
N LEU A 208 -9.13 14.21 4.85
CA LEU A 208 -10.13 13.27 4.35
C LEU A 208 -10.91 12.60 5.48
N LYS A 209 -10.25 12.23 6.57
CA LYS A 209 -10.91 11.64 7.74
C LYS A 209 -11.82 12.65 8.45
N MET A 210 -11.44 13.92 8.55
CA MET A 210 -12.29 14.99 9.10
C MET A 210 -13.53 15.25 8.25
N ASN A 211 -13.48 14.94 6.95
CA ASN A 211 -14.63 15.01 6.04
C ASN A 211 -15.41 13.67 5.97
N ALA A 212 -15.22 12.78 6.95
CA ALA A 212 -15.91 11.51 7.13
C ALA A 212 -15.74 10.48 5.97
N PHE A 213 -14.71 10.62 5.14
CA PHE A 213 -14.39 9.61 4.13
C PHE A 213 -13.65 8.41 4.73
N GLU A 214 -13.92 7.23 4.18
CA GLU A 214 -13.05 6.08 4.38
C GLU A 214 -11.73 6.29 3.61
N VAL A 215 -10.60 5.96 4.26
CA VAL A 215 -9.27 6.11 3.68
C VAL A 215 -8.51 4.79 3.77
N HIS A 216 -8.26 4.18 2.62
CA HIS A 216 -7.51 2.94 2.48
C HIS A 216 -6.20 3.22 1.75
N ILE A 217 -5.04 2.98 2.41
CA ILE A 217 -3.74 3.33 1.84
C ILE A 217 -3.09 2.09 1.26
N GLY A 218 -2.85 2.12 -0.06
CA GLY A 218 -2.16 1.06 -0.80
C GLY A 218 -0.65 1.28 -0.87
N TYR A 219 0.09 0.20 -1.14
CA TYR A 219 1.54 0.22 -1.39
C TYR A 219 2.35 0.87 -0.27
N THR A 220 2.00 0.61 0.99
CA THR A 220 2.75 1.10 2.16
C THR A 220 3.83 0.12 2.62
N ASN A 221 4.94 0.65 3.08
CA ASN A 221 5.97 -0.05 3.82
C ASN A 221 5.80 0.24 5.33
N THR A 222 6.88 0.32 6.06
CA THR A 222 6.89 0.60 7.51
C THR A 222 6.30 1.96 7.87
N GLU A 223 6.32 2.95 6.96
CA GLU A 223 5.63 4.23 7.14
C GLU A 223 4.11 4.10 7.29
N GLY A 224 3.53 2.94 6.97
CA GLY A 224 2.14 2.62 7.34
C GLY A 224 1.88 2.74 8.85
N LEU A 225 2.90 2.47 9.69
CA LEU A 225 2.85 2.75 11.13
C LEU A 225 2.72 4.25 11.40
N LEU A 226 3.52 5.08 10.72
CA LEU A 226 3.47 6.54 10.86
C LEU A 226 2.12 7.09 10.37
N PHE A 227 1.64 6.64 9.21
CA PHE A 227 0.35 7.06 8.64
C PHE A 227 -0.83 6.71 9.55
N SER A 228 -0.69 5.66 10.37
CA SER A 228 -1.72 5.29 11.32
C SER A 228 -2.05 6.37 12.36
N ALA A 229 -1.13 7.33 12.59
CA ALA A 229 -1.37 8.50 13.44
C ALA A 229 -2.52 9.40 12.94
N ALA A 230 -2.74 9.44 11.62
CA ALA A 230 -3.84 10.18 11.00
C ALA A 230 -5.15 9.38 10.90
N MET A 231 -5.22 8.20 11.52
CA MET A 231 -6.42 7.37 11.65
C MET A 231 -7.06 6.91 10.34
N PRO A 232 -6.29 6.49 9.31
CA PRO A 232 -6.90 5.89 8.13
C PRO A 232 -7.67 4.60 8.51
N ASP A 233 -8.60 4.17 7.67
CA ASP A 233 -9.35 2.93 7.89
C ASP A 233 -8.47 1.70 7.70
N SER A 234 -7.54 1.77 6.76
CA SER A 234 -6.54 0.71 6.57
C SER A 234 -5.23 1.19 5.96
N VAL A 235 -4.20 0.37 6.21
CA VAL A 235 -2.92 0.38 5.48
C VAL A 235 -2.70 -0.97 4.83
N SER A 236 -1.83 -1.03 3.81
CA SER A 236 -1.52 -2.28 3.13
C SER A 236 -0.17 -2.86 3.55
N ILE A 237 -0.02 -4.17 3.36
CA ILE A 237 1.23 -4.91 3.52
C ILE A 237 1.50 -5.73 2.25
N GLY A 238 2.73 -5.72 1.78
CA GLY A 238 3.13 -6.42 0.56
C GLY A 238 4.41 -7.25 0.75
N ALA A 239 4.53 -8.37 0.03
CA ALA A 239 5.69 -9.24 0.13
C ALA A 239 6.98 -8.53 -0.31
N TYR A 240 7.03 -8.08 -1.55
CA TYR A 240 8.20 -7.44 -2.12
C TYR A 240 8.13 -5.92 -2.05
N GLU A 241 9.26 -5.24 -2.17
CA GLU A 241 9.35 -3.76 -2.14
C GLU A 241 8.41 -3.08 -3.14
N ASN A 242 8.28 -3.63 -4.34
CA ASN A 242 7.35 -3.13 -5.37
C ASN A 242 5.86 -3.30 -5.02
N LEU A 243 5.55 -3.92 -3.89
CA LEU A 243 4.21 -4.00 -3.28
C LEU A 243 4.09 -3.11 -2.06
N ARG A 244 5.20 -2.56 -1.59
CA ARG A 244 5.29 -1.65 -0.45
C ARG A 244 5.65 -0.22 -0.86
N ASN A 245 5.94 -0.01 -2.13
CA ASN A 245 6.16 1.28 -2.74
C ASN A 245 5.57 1.25 -4.16
N PHE A 246 4.71 2.19 -4.49
CA PHE A 246 4.13 2.28 -5.81
C PHE A 246 5.20 2.66 -6.84
N ARG A 247 5.21 1.97 -7.97
CA ARG A 247 6.06 2.29 -9.11
C ARG A 247 5.29 2.01 -10.39
N ILE A 248 5.13 3.01 -11.22
CA ILE A 248 4.38 2.88 -12.49
C ILE A 248 5.01 1.84 -13.43
N SER A 249 6.33 1.69 -13.42
CA SER A 249 7.05 0.70 -14.23
C SER A 249 6.62 -0.75 -13.98
N ARG A 250 6.00 -1.03 -12.84
CA ARG A 250 5.42 -2.34 -12.56
C ARG A 250 4.25 -2.69 -13.49
N PHE A 251 3.58 -1.68 -13.99
CA PHE A 251 2.40 -1.82 -14.86
C PHE A 251 2.73 -1.74 -16.35
N GLU A 252 3.97 -1.38 -16.70
CA GLU A 252 4.46 -1.40 -18.07
C GLU A 252 4.56 -2.83 -18.62
N THR A 253 4.55 -2.95 -19.95
CA THR A 253 4.79 -4.22 -20.63
C THR A 253 6.20 -4.74 -20.26
N PRO A 254 6.34 -5.99 -19.78
CA PRO A 254 7.63 -6.51 -19.35
C PRO A 254 8.67 -6.52 -20.48
N ASP A 255 9.88 -6.05 -20.19
CA ASP A 255 11.02 -6.02 -21.15
C ASP A 255 11.72 -7.38 -21.32
N GLY A 256 11.26 -8.43 -20.63
CA GLY A 256 11.79 -9.80 -20.68
C GLY A 256 13.15 -9.98 -19.99
N LYS A 257 13.76 -8.92 -19.45
CA LYS A 257 15.07 -9.00 -18.79
C LYS A 257 14.94 -9.60 -17.40
N ARG A 258 15.82 -10.54 -17.08
CA ARG A 258 15.95 -11.05 -15.70
C ARG A 258 16.71 -10.03 -14.87
N LYS A 259 16.11 -9.60 -13.76
CA LYS A 259 16.77 -8.76 -12.75
C LYS A 259 17.31 -9.65 -11.65
N GLN A 260 18.47 -9.30 -11.10
CA GLN A 260 19.00 -9.95 -9.90
C GLN A 260 18.04 -9.66 -8.73
N GLY A 261 17.78 -10.69 -7.91
CA GLY A 261 16.96 -10.53 -6.72
C GLY A 261 17.67 -9.71 -5.64
N PRO A 262 16.90 -9.08 -4.73
CA PRO A 262 17.47 -8.32 -3.61
C PRO A 262 18.11 -9.25 -2.57
N ASN A 263 18.94 -8.71 -1.69
CA ASN A 263 19.39 -9.40 -0.49
C ASN A 263 18.19 -9.72 0.42
N PRO A 264 18.17 -10.89 1.07
CA PRO A 264 17.12 -11.23 2.02
C PRO A 264 17.16 -10.28 3.22
N ARG A 265 15.96 -9.90 3.69
CA ARG A 265 15.77 -9.01 4.84
C ARG A 265 14.70 -9.58 5.77
N LEU A 266 14.83 -9.30 7.05
CA LEU A 266 13.85 -9.64 8.07
C LEU A 266 13.29 -8.36 8.69
N TYR A 267 11.98 -8.23 8.72
CA TYR A 267 11.33 -7.12 9.39
C TYR A 267 11.37 -7.29 10.91
N SER A 268 11.60 -6.19 11.61
CA SER A 268 11.47 -6.12 13.07
C SER A 268 10.63 -4.92 13.48
N THR A 269 9.57 -5.15 14.25
CA THR A 269 8.78 -4.08 14.88
C THR A 269 9.57 -3.38 15.99
N LYS A 270 10.55 -4.07 16.58
CA LYS A 270 11.41 -3.53 17.63
C LYS A 270 12.46 -2.56 17.10
N LEU A 271 12.85 -2.73 15.82
CA LEU A 271 13.78 -1.85 15.11
C LEU A 271 13.06 -0.91 14.13
N LEU A 272 11.78 -1.15 13.85
CA LEU A 272 10.98 -0.44 12.84
C LEU A 272 11.67 -0.45 11.46
N GLN A 273 12.29 -1.58 11.10
CA GLN A 273 13.16 -1.69 9.93
C GLN A 273 13.19 -3.12 9.37
N TRP A 274 13.50 -3.20 8.09
CA TRP A 274 13.89 -4.41 7.39
C TRP A 274 15.40 -4.61 7.47
N MET A 275 15.88 -5.38 8.47
CA MET A 275 17.29 -5.67 8.65
C MET A 275 17.80 -6.63 7.57
N GLU A 276 18.88 -6.27 6.88
CA GLU A 276 19.52 -7.14 5.90
C GLU A 276 20.21 -8.33 6.57
N TYR A 277 20.17 -9.47 5.92
CA TYR A 277 20.70 -10.72 6.48
C TYR A 277 22.18 -10.64 6.86
N THR A 278 22.99 -9.94 6.09
CA THR A 278 24.42 -9.74 6.40
C THR A 278 24.63 -9.06 7.76
N TYR A 279 23.78 -8.13 8.13
CA TYR A 279 23.81 -7.50 9.45
C TYR A 279 23.26 -8.41 10.54
N ILE A 280 22.26 -9.25 10.24
CA ILE A 280 21.77 -10.26 11.21
C ILE A 280 22.90 -11.24 11.57
N GLN A 281 23.70 -11.66 10.57
CA GLN A 281 24.88 -12.51 10.82
C GLN A 281 25.95 -11.78 11.66
N SER A 282 26.19 -10.48 11.41
CA SER A 282 27.11 -9.69 12.22
C SER A 282 26.56 -9.51 13.65
N MET A 283 25.27 -9.32 13.82
CA MET A 283 24.63 -9.25 15.15
C MET A 283 24.78 -10.57 15.92
N GLU A 284 24.62 -11.71 15.27
CA GLU A 284 24.83 -13.02 15.87
C GLU A 284 26.23 -13.19 16.49
N GLN A 285 27.24 -12.60 15.83
CA GLN A 285 28.65 -12.72 16.28
C GLN A 285 29.04 -11.68 17.33
N MET A 286 28.42 -10.49 17.31
CA MET A 286 28.94 -9.30 18.00
C MET A 286 27.94 -8.68 19.00
N VAL A 287 26.67 -9.05 18.96
CA VAL A 287 25.65 -8.46 19.84
C VAL A 287 25.07 -9.55 20.74
N PRO A 288 25.24 -9.46 22.07
CA PRO A 288 24.61 -10.38 22.99
C PRO A 288 23.10 -10.43 22.78
N ASP A 289 22.51 -11.60 22.89
CA ASP A 289 21.07 -11.82 22.82
C ASP A 289 20.40 -11.20 21.56
N TYR A 290 21.15 -11.18 20.43
CA TYR A 290 20.73 -10.52 19.18
C TYR A 290 19.33 -10.92 18.71
N GLN A 291 18.88 -12.12 19.02
CA GLN A 291 17.55 -12.60 18.67
C GLN A 291 16.42 -11.82 19.36
N GLU A 292 16.70 -11.13 20.47
CA GLU A 292 15.73 -10.30 21.17
C GLU A 292 15.34 -9.03 20.39
N TYR A 293 16.15 -8.63 19.39
CA TYR A 293 15.83 -7.52 18.49
C TYR A 293 14.79 -7.88 17.43
N PHE A 294 14.41 -9.17 17.32
CA PHE A 294 13.42 -9.65 16.37
C PHE A 294 12.17 -10.15 17.07
N ASP A 295 11.03 -10.05 16.37
CA ASP A 295 9.75 -10.38 16.93
C ASP A 295 9.48 -11.88 16.94
N ASP A 296 8.66 -12.32 17.90
CA ASP A 296 8.11 -13.67 17.90
C ASP A 296 7.01 -13.78 16.84
N SER A 297 7.11 -14.82 16.02
CA SER A 297 6.10 -15.27 15.07
C SER A 297 6.17 -16.78 14.93
N LYS A 298 5.18 -17.39 14.32
CA LYS A 298 5.23 -18.83 14.05
C LYS A 298 6.35 -19.24 13.09
N TYR A 299 6.96 -18.28 12.38
CA TYR A 299 8.05 -18.53 11.42
C TYR A 299 9.44 -18.31 12.03
N ARG A 300 9.54 -17.57 13.15
CA ARG A 300 10.82 -17.22 13.79
C ARG A 300 11.66 -18.44 14.11
N PRO A 301 11.15 -19.53 14.74
CA PRO A 301 11.98 -20.68 15.08
C PRO A 301 12.72 -21.27 13.88
N LEU A 302 12.02 -21.43 12.75
CA LEU A 302 12.62 -21.94 11.51
C LEU A 302 13.69 -21.00 10.93
N MET A 303 13.45 -19.68 10.95
CA MET A 303 14.39 -18.70 10.36
C MET A 303 15.69 -18.58 11.15
N PHE A 304 15.70 -18.90 12.43
CA PHE A 304 16.89 -18.86 13.31
C PHE A 304 17.52 -20.23 13.53
N GLU A 305 17.12 -21.27 12.79
CA GLU A 305 17.83 -22.53 12.75
C GLU A 305 19.18 -22.39 12.03
N PRO A 306 20.27 -23.03 12.49
CA PRO A 306 21.60 -22.91 11.88
C PRO A 306 21.64 -23.26 10.40
N ASP A 307 20.79 -24.19 9.96
CA ASP A 307 20.74 -24.67 8.57
C ASP A 307 19.79 -23.87 7.66
N TYR A 308 19.10 -22.86 8.18
CA TYR A 308 18.17 -22.07 7.38
C TYR A 308 18.89 -21.28 6.30
N LYS A 309 18.50 -21.53 5.06
CA LYS A 309 19.12 -20.88 3.90
C LYS A 309 18.39 -19.60 3.55
N TRP A 310 18.92 -18.50 4.01
CA TRP A 310 18.39 -17.16 3.74
C TRP A 310 18.40 -16.85 2.24
N HIS A 311 17.24 -16.52 1.71
CA HIS A 311 17.09 -16.11 0.32
C HIS A 311 15.80 -15.27 0.18
N PHE A 312 15.80 -14.25 -0.69
CA PHE A 312 14.66 -13.36 -0.87
C PHE A 312 13.38 -14.07 -1.38
N THR A 313 13.46 -15.29 -1.87
CA THR A 313 12.28 -16.08 -2.28
C THR A 313 11.67 -16.92 -1.16
N LYS A 314 12.22 -16.83 0.05
CA LYS A 314 11.71 -17.58 1.21
C LYS A 314 10.41 -16.97 1.72
N PRO A 315 9.27 -17.68 1.66
CA PRO A 315 7.98 -17.14 2.10
C PRO A 315 7.94 -16.81 3.59
N GLU A 316 8.72 -17.48 4.42
CA GLU A 316 8.76 -17.30 5.87
C GLU A 316 9.12 -15.86 6.25
N LEU A 317 10.05 -15.21 5.51
CA LEU A 317 10.47 -13.83 5.75
C LEU A 317 9.31 -12.84 5.61
N TYR A 318 8.46 -13.07 4.62
CA TYR A 318 7.32 -12.19 4.33
C TYR A 318 6.10 -12.53 5.17
N LYS A 319 5.85 -13.81 5.42
CA LYS A 319 4.78 -14.26 6.30
C LYS A 319 5.03 -13.82 7.75
N HIS A 320 6.30 -13.82 8.19
CA HIS A 320 6.71 -13.20 9.45
C HIS A 320 6.31 -11.72 9.49
N TYR A 321 6.71 -10.94 8.47
CA TYR A 321 6.35 -9.54 8.38
C TYR A 321 4.82 -9.33 8.42
N PHE A 322 4.06 -10.11 7.66
CA PHE A 322 2.60 -10.00 7.65
C PHE A 322 2.03 -10.18 9.06
N GLU A 323 2.50 -11.18 9.79
CA GLU A 323 2.05 -11.48 11.14
C GLU A 323 2.41 -10.36 12.12
N VAL A 324 3.69 -9.99 12.19
CA VAL A 324 4.17 -9.07 13.22
C VAL A 324 3.71 -7.63 12.97
N PHE A 325 3.69 -7.19 11.71
CA PHE A 325 3.19 -5.86 11.37
C PHE A 325 1.67 -5.74 11.57
N SER A 326 0.90 -6.75 11.18
CA SER A 326 -0.56 -6.75 11.43
C SER A 326 -0.86 -6.70 12.93
N ARG A 327 -0.11 -7.44 13.74
CA ARG A 327 -0.22 -7.39 15.20
C ARG A 327 0.17 -6.03 15.76
N GLN A 328 1.26 -5.42 15.27
CA GLN A 328 1.70 -4.07 15.65
C GLN A 328 0.61 -3.04 15.38
N ILE A 329 0.06 -3.01 14.16
CA ILE A 329 -1.02 -2.10 13.79
C ILE A 329 -2.31 -2.36 14.60
N GLY A 330 -2.65 -3.63 14.81
CA GLY A 330 -3.83 -4.04 15.57
C GLY A 330 -3.77 -3.66 17.06
N SER A 331 -2.56 -3.56 17.62
CA SER A 331 -2.32 -3.19 19.01
C SER A 331 -2.34 -1.69 19.30
N LEU A 332 -2.38 -0.85 18.26
CA LEU A 332 -2.37 0.60 18.43
C LEU A 332 -3.66 1.10 19.13
N PRO A 333 -3.55 2.07 20.06
CA PRO A 333 -4.71 2.67 20.73
C PRO A 333 -5.77 3.18 19.74
N ALA A 334 -7.03 3.08 20.12
CA ALA A 334 -8.16 3.61 19.34
C ALA A 334 -8.22 5.14 19.37
N ASN A 335 -7.80 5.75 20.49
CA ASN A 335 -7.71 7.20 20.62
C ASN A 335 -6.50 7.74 19.84
N GLN A 336 -6.69 8.82 19.09
CA GLN A 336 -5.65 9.39 18.21
C GLN A 336 -4.43 9.90 18.99
N ALA A 337 -4.66 10.65 20.09
CA ALA A 337 -3.56 11.20 20.88
C ALA A 337 -2.72 10.08 21.52
N GLU A 338 -3.38 9.10 22.15
CA GLU A 338 -2.72 7.93 22.73
C GLU A 338 -1.95 7.12 21.67
N ARG A 339 -2.50 7.01 20.46
CA ARG A 339 -1.84 6.32 19.32
C ARG A 339 -0.58 7.05 18.91
N ILE A 340 -0.62 8.38 18.76
CA ILE A 340 0.56 9.18 18.43
C ILE A 340 1.65 8.98 19.48
N ASP A 341 1.29 9.05 20.76
CA ASP A 341 2.23 8.87 21.86
C ASP A 341 2.80 7.44 21.89
N ASN A 342 1.97 6.43 21.62
CA ASN A 342 2.41 5.04 21.51
C ASN A 342 3.44 4.84 20.36
N ILE A 343 3.18 5.41 19.17
CA ILE A 343 4.10 5.34 18.05
C ILE A 343 5.43 6.04 18.37
N LYS A 344 5.37 7.22 19.05
CA LYS A 344 6.58 7.91 19.51
C LYS A 344 7.40 7.06 20.48
N GLN A 345 6.74 6.37 21.42
CA GLN A 345 7.41 5.44 22.34
C GLN A 345 8.08 4.28 21.60
N GLN A 346 7.43 3.70 20.59
CA GLN A 346 8.02 2.67 19.76
C GLN A 346 9.27 3.19 19.03
N ILE A 347 9.22 4.40 18.46
CA ILE A 347 10.35 5.05 17.79
C ILE A 347 11.51 5.26 18.76
N GLN A 348 11.25 5.80 19.95
CA GLN A 348 12.29 6.02 20.96
C GLN A 348 12.94 4.72 21.44
N ALA A 349 12.14 3.68 21.63
CA ALA A 349 12.63 2.36 21.98
C ALA A 349 13.50 1.75 20.86
N ALA A 350 13.12 1.92 19.59
CA ALA A 350 13.93 1.50 18.46
C ALA A 350 15.26 2.25 18.40
N ILE A 351 15.27 3.58 18.56
CA ILE A 351 16.50 4.38 18.61
C ILE A 351 17.44 3.90 19.73
N ALA A 352 16.90 3.57 20.90
CA ALA A 352 17.72 3.05 22.00
C ALA A 352 18.40 1.72 21.62
N ARG A 353 17.66 0.80 21.00
CA ARG A 353 18.22 -0.48 20.52
C ARG A 353 19.29 -0.29 19.45
N TYR A 354 19.09 0.65 18.52
CA TYR A 354 20.12 0.97 17.53
C TYR A 354 21.41 1.52 18.14
N ARG A 355 21.33 2.28 19.25
CA ARG A 355 22.52 2.72 19.98
C ARG A 355 23.34 1.55 20.51
N GLU A 356 22.70 0.48 20.95
CA GLU A 356 23.36 -0.76 21.41
C GLU A 356 24.01 -1.48 20.23
N ILE A 357 23.28 -1.69 19.14
CA ILE A 357 23.79 -2.37 17.94
C ILE A 357 24.98 -1.61 17.36
N LYS A 358 24.88 -0.28 17.26
CA LYS A 358 25.92 0.60 16.65
C LYS A 358 27.20 0.71 17.49
N GLN A 359 27.25 0.20 18.73
CA GLN A 359 28.48 0.05 19.48
C GLN A 359 29.42 -0.99 18.84
N ASN A 360 28.86 -1.97 18.14
CA ASN A 360 29.61 -3.12 17.62
C ASN A 360 29.54 -3.23 16.10
N ILE A 361 28.52 -2.67 15.45
CA ILE A 361 28.23 -2.89 14.02
C ILE A 361 27.96 -1.56 13.33
N LEU A 362 28.66 -1.31 12.22
CA LEU A 362 28.35 -0.21 11.31
C LEU A 362 27.25 -0.69 10.33
N LEU A 363 26.12 0.00 10.33
CA LEU A 363 24.99 -0.26 9.45
C LEU A 363 24.98 0.72 8.28
N ASP A 364 24.50 0.28 7.12
CA ASP A 364 24.20 1.15 5.99
C ASP A 364 22.84 1.87 6.16
N ASP A 365 22.62 2.88 5.32
CA ASP A 365 21.40 3.71 5.30
C ASP A 365 20.11 2.88 5.10
N ASP A 366 20.20 1.71 4.49
CA ASP A 366 19.07 0.83 4.20
C ASP A 366 18.73 -0.12 5.36
N SER A 367 19.57 -0.12 6.42
CA SER A 367 19.42 -1.00 7.59
C SER A 367 19.52 -0.24 8.91
N ASP A 368 19.88 1.05 8.90
CA ASP A 368 20.06 1.88 10.09
C ASP A 368 18.77 2.58 10.56
N ASP A 369 18.88 3.42 11.59
CA ASP A 369 17.79 4.18 12.22
C ASP A 369 17.64 5.62 11.70
N SER A 370 18.27 5.98 10.59
CA SER A 370 18.31 7.37 10.10
C SER A 370 16.93 7.97 9.78
N HIS A 371 15.90 7.15 9.53
CA HIS A 371 14.52 7.58 9.34
C HIS A 371 13.79 7.92 10.68
N LEU A 372 14.16 7.30 11.78
CA LEU A 372 13.43 7.38 13.05
C LEU A 372 13.40 8.79 13.67
N PRO A 373 14.51 9.56 13.70
CA PRO A 373 14.47 10.95 14.18
C PRO A 373 13.52 11.82 13.36
N THR A 374 13.50 11.64 12.04
CA THR A 374 12.56 12.36 11.16
C THR A 374 11.12 11.99 11.48
N TRP A 375 10.81 10.71 11.62
CA TRP A 375 9.46 10.25 11.97
C TRP A 375 8.98 10.79 13.31
N PHE A 376 9.85 10.82 14.31
CA PHE A 376 9.53 11.40 15.61
C PHE A 376 9.20 12.90 15.51
N ASN A 377 9.98 13.66 14.74
CA ASN A 377 9.75 15.07 14.51
C ASN A 377 8.47 15.35 13.71
N VAL A 378 8.17 14.52 12.71
CA VAL A 378 6.92 14.57 11.95
C VAL A 378 5.72 14.39 12.86
N LEU A 379 5.74 13.39 13.75
CA LEU A 379 4.64 13.18 14.73
C LEU A 379 4.49 14.35 15.69
N ASN A 380 5.59 14.95 16.15
CA ASN A 380 5.53 16.14 16.99
C ASN A 380 4.91 17.33 16.23
N ALA A 381 5.27 17.54 14.98
CA ALA A 381 4.69 18.61 14.17
C ALA A 381 3.21 18.35 13.89
N TYR A 382 2.85 17.11 13.57
CA TYR A 382 1.47 16.70 13.31
C TYR A 382 0.60 16.87 14.56
N GLN A 383 1.05 16.40 15.73
CA GLN A 383 0.32 16.52 16.98
C GLN A 383 0.04 17.99 17.37
N ARG A 384 0.93 18.94 17.02
CA ARG A 384 0.71 20.37 17.25
C ARG A 384 -0.30 20.99 16.28
N SER A 385 -0.60 20.34 15.17
CA SER A 385 -1.55 20.83 14.17
C SER A 385 -2.97 20.31 14.37
N LEU A 386 -3.17 19.34 15.29
CA LEU A 386 -4.47 18.84 15.72
C LEU A 386 -5.12 19.77 16.74
#